data_37aa4f01302749ee423fdc98c0a7df4a
#
_entry.id   37aa4f01302749ee423fdc98c0a7df4a
#
_cell.length_a   1.000
_cell.length_b   1.000
_cell.length_c   1.000
_cell.angle_alpha   90.00
_cell.angle_beta   90.00
_cell.angle_gamma   90.00
#
_symmetry.space_group_name_H-M   'P 1'
#
loop_
_entity.id
_entity.type
_entity.pdbx_description
1 polymer ?
#
loop_
_entity_poly.entity_id
_entity_poly.type
_entity_poly.pdbx_seq_one_letter_code
_entity_poly.pdbx_strand_id
1 'polypeptide(L)'
;MVRESRYVRIARVAYHLVSKELPLYSHPKSPHRYTFPQLVSCVLMMFYMGLSYRDMEEWLLATDKVCKELKLKKVPDHSTLCRTYRKITKAYLDKLLRRLLEMLDIEEEFICADSTGFRESNGSAYYLSRAGRRFKFWRKGVYAVGCRSQMILAFLEGKGPASDTPFLPRIKRKVSRWGKKLKRRRAWMLIADRGFDGEKRFKKVTLSLL
;
A
#
# COMPACT_ATOMS: atom_id res chain seq x y z
N MET A 1 1.72 28.83 19.51
CA MET A 1 1.01 27.79 18.73
C MET A 1 1.32 26.42 19.33
N VAL A 2 0.34 25.68 19.85
CA VAL A 2 0.56 24.31 20.34
C VAL A 2 0.84 23.41 19.15
N ARG A 3 2.02 22.79 19.11
CA ARG A 3 2.44 21.89 18.02
C ARG A 3 1.55 20.63 18.04
N GLU A 4 0.75 20.45 17.00
CA GLU A 4 -0.08 19.25 16.85
C GLU A 4 0.78 17.99 16.61
N SER A 5 0.45 16.89 17.29
CA SER A 5 1.15 15.61 17.13
C SER A 5 1.01 15.07 15.70
N ARG A 6 2.11 14.53 15.14
CA ARG A 6 2.08 13.87 13.83
C ARG A 6 1.09 12.71 13.78
N TYR A 7 0.89 11.98 14.85
CA TYR A 7 -0.05 10.86 14.92
C TYR A 7 -1.50 11.32 14.79
N VAL A 8 -1.86 12.45 15.38
CA VAL A 8 -3.18 13.07 15.25
C VAL A 8 -3.44 13.47 13.79
N ARG A 9 -2.47 14.10 13.14
CA ARG A 9 -2.57 14.48 11.72
C ARG A 9 -2.71 13.26 10.80
N ILE A 10 -1.91 12.21 11.03
CA ILE A 10 -1.96 10.98 10.23
C ILE A 10 -3.29 10.26 10.45
N ALA A 11 -3.81 10.17 11.68
CA ALA A 11 -5.10 9.58 11.98
C ALA A 11 -6.23 10.31 11.24
N ARG A 12 -6.22 11.64 11.25
CA ARG A 12 -7.19 12.48 10.51
C ARG A 12 -7.16 12.21 9.02
N VAL A 13 -5.97 12.21 8.41
CA VAL A 13 -5.78 11.93 6.98
C VAL A 13 -6.20 10.51 6.64
N ALA A 14 -5.79 9.53 7.43
CA ALA A 14 -6.15 8.13 7.24
C ALA A 14 -7.67 7.94 7.27
N TYR A 15 -8.35 8.49 8.29
CA TYR A 15 -9.80 8.38 8.39
C TYR A 15 -10.52 9.11 7.24
N HIS A 16 -10.08 10.31 6.89
CA HIS A 16 -10.65 11.07 5.76
C HIS A 16 -10.49 10.31 4.43
N LEU A 17 -9.30 9.77 4.18
CA LEU A 17 -9.01 8.98 2.99
C LEU A 17 -9.90 7.74 2.91
N VAL A 18 -9.92 6.95 3.99
CA VAL A 18 -10.62 5.67 4.04
C VAL A 18 -12.14 5.86 3.98
N SER A 19 -12.69 6.85 4.69
CA SER A 19 -14.13 7.10 4.74
C SER A 19 -14.74 7.52 3.39
N LYS A 20 -13.94 8.06 2.49
CA LYS A 20 -14.38 8.44 1.14
C LYS A 20 -14.35 7.28 0.13
N GLU A 21 -13.52 6.28 0.37
CA GLU A 21 -13.25 5.24 -0.62
C GLU A 21 -13.83 3.87 -0.25
N LEU A 22 -14.07 3.61 1.04
CA LEU A 22 -14.56 2.33 1.50
C LEU A 22 -16.02 2.40 1.96
N PRO A 23 -16.76 1.27 1.87
CA PRO A 23 -18.12 1.19 2.36
C PRO A 23 -18.19 1.41 3.87
N LEU A 24 -19.32 1.89 4.36
CA LEU A 24 -19.53 2.16 5.79
C LEU A 24 -19.38 0.89 6.65
N TYR A 25 -19.81 -0.24 6.14
CA TYR A 25 -19.69 -1.55 6.79
C TYR A 25 -19.13 -2.58 5.81
N SER A 26 -18.34 -3.52 6.31
CA SER A 26 -17.75 -4.59 5.49
C SER A 26 -18.78 -5.63 5.01
N HIS A 27 -19.94 -5.70 5.67
CA HIS A 27 -21.05 -6.58 5.33
C HIS A 27 -22.35 -6.02 5.94
N PRO A 28 -23.54 -6.15 5.28
CA PRO A 28 -24.81 -5.66 5.81
C PRO A 28 -25.18 -6.23 7.19
N LYS A 29 -24.83 -7.49 7.46
CA LYS A 29 -25.07 -8.19 8.73
C LYS A 29 -23.94 -8.00 9.76
N SER A 30 -23.00 -7.06 9.54
CA SER A 30 -21.95 -6.82 10.54
C SER A 30 -22.51 -6.10 11.78
N PRO A 31 -21.97 -6.36 12.99
CA PRO A 31 -22.31 -5.56 14.15
C PRO A 31 -21.95 -4.09 13.91
N HIS A 32 -22.91 -3.19 14.04
CA HIS A 32 -22.73 -1.76 13.72
C HIS A 32 -22.02 -0.97 14.85
N ARG A 33 -21.19 -1.66 15.64
CA ARG A 33 -20.43 -1.04 16.74
C ARG A 33 -19.33 -0.11 16.22
N TYR A 34 -18.68 -0.50 15.11
CA TYR A 34 -17.65 0.26 14.43
C TYR A 34 -17.96 0.31 12.94
N THR A 35 -17.62 1.42 12.31
CA THR A 35 -17.65 1.48 10.85
C THR A 35 -16.38 0.83 10.27
N PHE A 36 -16.48 0.32 9.05
CA PHE A 36 -15.31 -0.28 8.38
C PHE A 36 -14.18 0.75 8.16
N PRO A 37 -14.45 2.00 7.78
CA PRO A 37 -13.43 3.05 7.74
C PRO A 37 -12.72 3.28 9.07
N GLN A 38 -13.40 3.29 10.21
CA GLN A 38 -12.76 3.43 11.53
C GLN A 38 -11.73 2.31 11.75
N LEU A 39 -12.15 1.07 11.55
CA LEU A 39 -11.30 -0.10 11.77
C LEU A 39 -10.12 -0.15 10.79
N VAL A 40 -10.34 0.14 9.51
CA VAL A 40 -9.26 0.18 8.51
C VAL A 40 -8.27 1.28 8.83
N SER A 41 -8.72 2.44 9.29
CA SER A 41 -7.82 3.53 9.71
C SER A 41 -6.96 3.13 10.90
N CYS A 42 -7.51 2.40 11.89
CA CYS A 42 -6.72 1.83 12.99
C CYS A 42 -5.65 0.86 12.47
N VAL A 43 -6.00 -0.01 11.52
CA VAL A 43 -5.04 -0.95 10.91
C VAL A 43 -3.94 -0.21 10.15
N LEU A 44 -4.27 0.84 9.38
CA LEU A 44 -3.26 1.67 8.70
C LEU A 44 -2.32 2.35 9.70
N MET A 45 -2.86 2.91 10.80
CA MET A 45 -2.06 3.50 11.88
C MET A 45 -1.15 2.47 12.52
N MET A 46 -1.65 1.26 12.79
CA MET A 46 -0.89 0.15 13.35
C MET A 46 0.33 -0.19 12.47
N PHE A 47 0.15 -0.33 11.16
CA PHE A 47 1.25 -0.57 10.24
C PHE A 47 2.22 0.61 10.16
N TYR A 48 1.73 1.84 10.16
CA TYR A 48 2.58 3.03 10.16
C TYR A 48 3.51 3.09 11.38
N MET A 49 3.04 2.64 12.53
CA MET A 49 3.80 2.64 13.78
C MET A 49 4.60 1.36 14.02
N GLY A 50 4.39 0.32 13.22
CA GLY A 50 5.04 -1.00 13.42
C GLY A 50 4.54 -1.74 14.66
N LEU A 51 3.31 -1.48 15.11
CA LEU A 51 2.73 -2.08 16.31
C LEU A 51 2.10 -3.44 16.02
N SER A 52 2.06 -4.32 17.03
CA SER A 52 1.20 -5.49 17.01
C SER A 52 -0.25 -5.12 17.21
N TYR A 53 -1.19 -6.06 16.95
CA TYR A 53 -2.61 -5.82 17.20
C TYR A 53 -2.92 -5.48 18.66
N ARG A 54 -2.21 -6.12 19.61
CA ARG A 54 -2.39 -5.88 21.05
C ARG A 54 -1.81 -4.53 21.45
N ASP A 55 -0.61 -4.20 20.97
CA ASP A 55 0.00 -2.91 21.25
C ASP A 55 -0.82 -1.76 20.66
N MET A 56 -1.48 -1.99 19.50
CA MET A 56 -2.37 -0.98 18.92
C MET A 56 -3.62 -0.74 19.76
N GLU A 57 -4.20 -1.79 20.36
CA GLU A 57 -5.31 -1.67 21.30
C GLU A 57 -4.89 -0.83 22.52
N GLU A 58 -3.77 -1.19 23.17
CA GLU A 58 -3.24 -0.46 24.33
C GLU A 58 -2.90 0.99 23.99
N TRP A 59 -2.27 1.21 22.83
CA TRP A 59 -1.92 2.54 22.38
C TRP A 59 -3.16 3.42 22.14
N LEU A 60 -4.23 2.88 21.57
CA LEU A 60 -5.48 3.60 21.39
C LEU A 60 -6.15 3.93 22.72
N LEU A 61 -6.09 3.04 23.73
CA LEU A 61 -6.59 3.29 25.06
C LEU A 61 -5.87 4.48 25.74
N ALA A 62 -4.58 4.66 25.43
CA ALA A 62 -3.77 5.75 25.96
C ALA A 62 -3.87 7.06 25.16
N THR A 63 -4.60 7.09 24.01
CA THR A 63 -4.49 8.21 23.05
C THR A 63 -5.84 8.77 22.62
N ASP A 64 -6.53 9.46 23.53
CA ASP A 64 -7.86 10.08 23.30
C ASP A 64 -7.92 10.97 22.05
N LYS A 65 -6.90 11.79 21.81
CA LYS A 65 -6.88 12.71 20.66
C LYS A 65 -6.93 11.96 19.33
N VAL A 66 -6.25 10.83 19.24
CA VAL A 66 -6.29 9.97 18.04
C VAL A 66 -7.65 9.30 17.90
N CYS A 67 -8.20 8.78 18.99
CA CYS A 67 -9.54 8.18 19.00
C CYS A 67 -10.62 9.17 18.52
N LYS A 68 -10.52 10.44 18.91
CA LYS A 68 -11.42 11.51 18.42
C LYS A 68 -11.31 11.71 16.91
N GLU A 69 -10.10 11.76 16.34
CA GLU A 69 -9.91 11.89 14.88
C GLU A 69 -10.45 10.69 14.11
N LEU A 70 -10.28 9.49 14.66
CA LEU A 70 -10.84 8.24 14.10
C LEU A 70 -12.34 8.08 14.38
N LYS A 71 -12.97 9.02 15.08
CA LYS A 71 -14.39 9.01 15.51
C LYS A 71 -14.77 7.74 16.28
N LEU A 72 -13.83 7.21 17.05
CA LEU A 72 -14.06 6.04 17.91
C LEU A 72 -14.78 6.44 19.18
N LYS A 73 -15.96 5.83 19.42
CA LYS A 73 -16.68 5.93 20.72
C LYS A 73 -16.14 4.93 21.75
N LYS A 74 -15.57 3.84 21.29
CA LYS A 74 -14.91 2.80 22.07
C LYS A 74 -13.71 2.28 21.28
N VAL A 75 -12.64 1.91 21.97
CA VAL A 75 -11.47 1.30 21.35
C VAL A 75 -11.80 -0.12 20.88
N PRO A 76 -11.47 -0.50 19.62
CA PRO A 76 -11.65 -1.85 19.14
C PRO A 76 -10.57 -2.77 19.74
N ASP A 77 -10.98 -3.97 20.16
CA ASP A 77 -10.06 -5.01 20.63
C ASP A 77 -9.15 -5.54 19.50
N HIS A 78 -8.00 -6.11 19.87
CA HIS A 78 -7.01 -6.66 18.96
C HIS A 78 -7.57 -7.72 18.01
N SER A 79 -8.54 -8.52 18.44
CA SER A 79 -9.16 -9.56 17.62
C SER A 79 -10.05 -8.95 16.52
N THR A 80 -10.70 -7.82 16.82
CA THR A 80 -11.47 -7.04 15.84
C THR A 80 -10.54 -6.42 14.80
N LEU A 81 -9.40 -5.86 15.19
CA LEU A 81 -8.39 -5.34 14.26
C LEU A 81 -7.83 -6.44 13.36
N CYS A 82 -7.49 -7.61 13.92
CA CYS A 82 -7.01 -8.77 13.16
C CYS A 82 -8.05 -9.27 12.14
N ARG A 83 -9.32 -9.39 12.53
CA ARG A 83 -10.41 -9.75 11.61
C ARG A 83 -10.63 -8.69 10.53
N THR A 84 -10.45 -7.42 10.86
CA THR A 84 -10.54 -6.32 9.89
C THR A 84 -9.44 -6.39 8.85
N TYR A 85 -8.20 -6.61 9.26
CA TYR A 85 -7.06 -6.74 8.35
C TYR A 85 -7.32 -7.81 7.27
N ARG A 86 -7.88 -8.96 7.65
CA ARG A 86 -8.21 -10.04 6.71
C ARG A 86 -9.27 -9.66 5.66
N LYS A 87 -10.05 -8.60 5.90
CA LYS A 87 -11.07 -8.08 4.98
C LYS A 87 -10.52 -7.01 4.03
N ILE A 88 -9.32 -6.49 4.30
CA ILE A 88 -8.69 -5.48 3.44
C ILE A 88 -8.18 -6.17 2.18
N THR A 89 -8.83 -5.88 1.06
CA THR A 89 -8.46 -6.43 -0.23
C THR A 89 -7.44 -5.54 -0.95
N LYS A 90 -6.71 -6.14 -1.90
CA LYS A 90 -5.82 -5.38 -2.79
C LYS A 90 -6.56 -4.26 -3.54
N ALA A 91 -7.81 -4.50 -3.94
CA ALA A 91 -8.64 -3.50 -4.62
C ALA A 91 -8.90 -2.28 -3.72
N TYR A 92 -9.10 -2.49 -2.42
CA TYR A 92 -9.22 -1.39 -1.46
C TYR A 92 -7.91 -0.61 -1.34
N LEU A 93 -6.77 -1.29 -1.21
CA LEU A 93 -5.47 -0.64 -1.14
C LEU A 93 -5.15 0.16 -2.42
N ASP A 94 -5.46 -0.39 -3.59
CA ASP A 94 -5.30 0.32 -4.87
C ASP A 94 -6.20 1.58 -4.96
N LYS A 95 -7.41 1.54 -4.38
CA LYS A 95 -8.29 2.73 -4.29
C LYS A 95 -7.71 3.78 -3.35
N LEU A 96 -7.27 3.36 -2.17
CA LEU A 96 -6.70 4.27 -1.17
C LEU A 96 -5.42 4.93 -1.68
N LEU A 97 -4.52 4.16 -2.29
CA LEU A 97 -3.31 4.71 -2.91
C LEU A 97 -3.67 5.74 -3.98
N ARG A 98 -4.63 5.43 -4.85
CA ARG A 98 -5.12 6.35 -5.86
C ARG A 98 -5.58 7.65 -5.23
N ARG A 99 -6.48 7.57 -4.29
CA ARG A 99 -7.03 8.74 -3.64
C ARG A 99 -5.97 9.59 -2.95
N LEU A 100 -5.01 8.94 -2.30
CA LEU A 100 -3.89 9.62 -1.67
C LEU A 100 -3.06 10.41 -2.68
N LEU A 101 -2.70 9.81 -3.81
CA LEU A 101 -1.93 10.48 -4.87
C LEU A 101 -2.71 11.65 -5.49
N GLU A 102 -4.04 11.51 -5.66
CA GLU A 102 -4.91 12.60 -6.12
C GLU A 102 -4.95 13.77 -5.11
N MET A 103 -5.05 13.46 -3.80
CA MET A 103 -5.07 14.47 -2.74
C MET A 103 -3.75 15.23 -2.61
N LEU A 104 -2.63 14.57 -2.87
CA LEU A 104 -1.30 15.17 -2.79
C LEU A 104 -0.88 15.86 -4.09
N ASP A 105 -1.71 15.79 -5.12
CA ASP A 105 -1.45 16.39 -6.43
C ASP A 105 -0.06 16.04 -6.99
N ILE A 106 0.28 14.74 -6.93
CA ILE A 106 1.62 14.26 -7.28
C ILE A 106 1.90 14.40 -8.77
N GLU A 107 2.96 15.10 -9.10
CA GLU A 107 3.52 15.23 -10.46
C GLU A 107 4.92 14.62 -10.50
N GLU A 108 5.14 13.74 -11.48
CA GLU A 108 6.42 13.10 -11.70
C GLU A 108 6.82 13.16 -13.18
N GLU A 109 8.08 13.53 -13.40
CA GLU A 109 8.72 13.46 -14.71
C GLU A 109 9.50 12.14 -14.85
N PHE A 110 10.15 11.71 -13.76
CA PHE A 110 10.92 10.48 -13.69
C PHE A 110 10.32 9.52 -12.67
N ILE A 111 10.15 8.27 -13.07
CA ILE A 111 9.58 7.21 -12.26
C ILE A 111 10.55 6.03 -12.28
N CYS A 112 11.04 5.62 -11.11
CA CYS A 112 11.89 4.44 -10.97
C CYS A 112 11.03 3.19 -10.75
N ALA A 113 11.37 2.10 -11.45
CA ALA A 113 10.79 0.78 -11.21
C ALA A 113 11.87 -0.17 -10.72
N ASP A 114 11.56 -0.84 -9.60
CA ASP A 114 12.45 -1.85 -9.01
C ASP A 114 11.63 -2.99 -8.40
N SER A 115 12.30 -4.12 -8.17
CA SER A 115 11.71 -5.29 -7.53
C SER A 115 12.42 -5.66 -6.23
N THR A 116 11.64 -6.11 -5.25
CA THR A 116 12.19 -6.62 -3.99
C THR A 116 11.51 -7.91 -3.58
N GLY A 117 12.21 -8.73 -2.78
CA GLY A 117 11.72 -10.00 -2.30
C GLY A 117 11.23 -9.93 -0.86
N PHE A 118 10.06 -10.50 -0.59
CA PHE A 118 9.51 -10.68 0.75
C PHE A 118 9.48 -12.16 1.10
N ARG A 119 10.07 -12.52 2.24
CA ARG A 119 9.97 -13.88 2.78
C ARG A 119 8.58 -14.11 3.35
N GLU A 120 7.98 -15.26 3.05
CA GLU A 120 6.66 -15.63 3.59
C GLU A 120 6.72 -16.17 5.02
N SER A 121 7.91 -16.56 5.51
CA SER A 121 8.09 -17.07 6.86
C SER A 121 9.39 -16.60 7.49
N ASN A 122 9.38 -16.42 8.80
CA ASN A 122 10.55 -16.09 9.60
C ASN A 122 11.40 -17.34 9.94
N GLY A 123 11.08 -18.51 9.38
CA GLY A 123 11.86 -19.74 9.59
C GLY A 123 13.28 -19.58 9.09
N SER A 124 14.27 -19.98 9.90
CA SER A 124 15.65 -19.94 9.46
C SER A 124 15.87 -20.90 8.29
N ALA A 125 16.83 -20.55 7.41
CA ALA A 125 17.25 -21.38 6.29
C ALA A 125 17.57 -22.83 6.71
N TYR A 126 18.20 -22.96 7.84
CA TYR A 126 18.57 -24.23 8.45
C TYR A 126 17.36 -25.11 8.79
N TYR A 127 16.34 -24.57 9.48
CA TYR A 127 15.15 -25.34 9.84
C TYR A 127 14.32 -25.74 8.62
N LEU A 128 14.21 -24.87 7.62
CA LEU A 128 13.48 -25.18 6.38
C LEU A 128 14.18 -26.26 5.56
N SER A 129 15.52 -26.22 5.48
CA SER A 129 16.33 -27.25 4.84
C SER A 129 16.19 -28.60 5.54
N ARG A 130 16.28 -28.61 6.87
CA ARG A 130 16.16 -29.83 7.69
C ARG A 130 14.76 -30.46 7.66
N ALA A 131 13.72 -29.64 7.48
CA ALA A 131 12.34 -30.10 7.30
C ALA A 131 12.03 -30.55 5.86
N GLY A 132 13.02 -30.67 4.98
CA GLY A 132 12.85 -31.03 3.56
C GLY A 132 12.07 -30.00 2.74
N ARG A 133 11.78 -28.85 3.31
CA ARG A 133 11.05 -27.78 2.64
C ARG A 133 12.03 -26.98 1.79
N ARG A 134 11.90 -27.09 0.48
CA ARG A 134 12.73 -26.30 -0.45
C ARG A 134 12.44 -24.81 -0.27
N PHE A 135 13.51 -23.99 -0.17
CA PHE A 135 13.56 -22.55 0.04
C PHE A 135 12.93 -21.72 -1.10
N LYS A 136 11.85 -22.17 -1.73
CA LYS A 136 11.37 -21.61 -3.01
C LYS A 136 10.24 -20.60 -2.90
N PHE A 137 9.77 -20.25 -1.70
CA PHE A 137 8.59 -19.40 -1.58
C PHE A 137 8.93 -18.06 -0.92
N TRP A 138 9.29 -17.12 -1.77
CA TRP A 138 9.27 -15.72 -1.45
C TRP A 138 8.35 -14.99 -2.44
N ARG A 139 7.77 -13.89 -1.99
CA ARG A 139 6.92 -13.03 -2.82
C ARG A 139 7.76 -11.92 -3.40
N LYS A 140 7.57 -11.63 -4.68
CA LYS A 140 8.18 -10.49 -5.34
C LYS A 140 7.21 -9.33 -5.31
N GLY A 141 7.68 -8.16 -4.83
CA GLY A 141 6.98 -6.89 -5.01
C GLY A 141 7.70 -6.06 -6.06
N VAL A 142 6.98 -5.60 -7.07
CA VAL A 142 7.50 -4.66 -8.05
C VAL A 142 6.83 -3.32 -7.84
N TYR A 143 7.64 -2.28 -7.64
CA TYR A 143 7.20 -0.93 -7.31
C TYR A 143 7.54 0.03 -8.44
N ALA A 144 6.69 1.02 -8.64
CA ALA A 144 7.03 2.23 -9.36
C ALA A 144 6.99 3.40 -8.36
N VAL A 145 8.08 4.11 -8.25
CA VAL A 145 8.28 5.20 -7.28
C VAL A 145 8.61 6.49 -8.02
N GLY A 146 7.94 7.56 -7.68
CA GLY A 146 8.25 8.89 -8.21
C GLY A 146 9.60 9.38 -7.70
N CYS A 147 10.50 9.80 -8.59
CA CYS A 147 11.83 10.23 -8.19
C CYS A 147 11.82 11.52 -7.36
N ARG A 148 10.89 12.42 -7.64
CA ARG A 148 10.75 13.69 -6.92
C ARG A 148 9.98 13.54 -5.62
N SER A 149 8.80 12.91 -5.67
CA SER A 149 7.91 12.79 -4.51
C SER A 149 8.31 11.69 -3.55
N GLN A 150 9.13 10.72 -3.97
CA GLN A 150 9.46 9.49 -3.24
C GLN A 150 8.20 8.64 -2.92
N MET A 151 7.10 8.89 -3.65
CA MET A 151 5.83 8.18 -3.44
C MET A 151 5.74 6.93 -4.29
N ILE A 152 5.20 5.85 -3.70
CA ILE A 152 4.82 4.65 -4.45
C ILE A 152 3.63 5.00 -5.34
N LEU A 153 3.82 4.97 -6.66
CA LEU A 153 2.79 5.25 -7.64
C LEU A 153 2.04 3.99 -8.07
N ALA A 154 2.73 2.86 -8.10
CA ALA A 154 2.14 1.58 -8.44
C ALA A 154 2.88 0.43 -7.75
N PHE A 155 2.14 -0.62 -7.46
CA PHE A 155 2.66 -1.86 -6.89
C PHE A 155 2.08 -3.05 -7.64
N LEU A 156 2.93 -4.05 -7.92
CA LEU A 156 2.54 -5.34 -8.45
C LEU A 156 3.15 -6.46 -7.60
N GLU A 157 2.43 -7.54 -7.50
CA GLU A 157 2.86 -8.74 -6.78
C GLU A 157 3.13 -9.88 -7.76
N GLY A 158 4.16 -10.67 -7.47
CA GLY A 158 4.54 -11.85 -8.24
C GLY A 158 5.19 -12.94 -7.41
N LYS A 159 5.41 -14.08 -8.04
CA LYS A 159 6.18 -15.20 -7.45
C LYS A 159 7.66 -14.84 -7.46
N GLY A 160 8.38 -15.17 -6.39
CA GLY A 160 9.76 -14.81 -6.14
C GLY A 160 10.75 -15.04 -7.29
N PRO A 161 10.89 -16.27 -7.79
CA PRO A 161 11.93 -16.55 -8.80
C PRO A 161 11.55 -16.09 -10.22
N ALA A 162 10.40 -15.46 -10.44
CA ALA A 162 10.00 -14.99 -11.75
C ALA A 162 10.87 -13.83 -12.24
N SER A 163 11.15 -13.77 -13.56
CA SER A 163 11.82 -12.63 -14.20
C SER A 163 11.04 -11.32 -13.99
N ASP A 164 11.74 -10.20 -13.97
CA ASP A 164 11.14 -8.86 -13.84
C ASP A 164 10.56 -8.34 -15.15
N THR A 165 11.05 -8.82 -16.27
CA THR A 165 10.64 -8.42 -17.64
C THR A 165 9.11 -8.39 -17.85
N PRO A 166 8.31 -9.40 -17.43
CA PRO A 166 6.85 -9.38 -17.62
C PRO A 166 6.12 -8.31 -16.80
N PHE A 167 6.77 -7.77 -15.76
CA PHE A 167 6.15 -6.75 -14.91
C PHE A 167 6.21 -5.35 -15.52
N LEU A 168 7.22 -5.06 -16.35
CA LEU A 168 7.42 -3.73 -16.95
C LEU A 168 6.18 -3.19 -17.67
N PRO A 169 5.57 -3.91 -18.64
CA PRO A 169 4.37 -3.41 -19.32
C PRO A 169 3.16 -3.29 -18.40
N ARG A 170 3.10 -4.12 -17.35
CA ARG A 170 2.01 -4.07 -16.35
C ARG A 170 2.15 -2.87 -15.43
N ILE A 171 3.36 -2.56 -14.95
CA ILE A 171 3.64 -1.40 -14.10
C ILE A 171 3.42 -0.11 -14.90
N LYS A 172 3.93 -0.04 -16.14
CA LYS A 172 3.71 1.07 -17.06
C LYS A 172 2.21 1.36 -17.26
N ARG A 173 1.41 0.33 -17.52
CA ARG A 173 -0.05 0.46 -17.67
C ARG A 173 -0.71 0.96 -16.38
N LYS A 174 -0.24 0.50 -15.23
CA LYS A 174 -0.78 0.93 -13.93
C LYS A 174 -0.45 2.38 -13.68
N VAL A 175 0.76 2.83 -13.91
CA VAL A 175 1.18 4.23 -13.83
C VAL A 175 0.43 5.11 -14.83
N SER A 176 0.32 4.72 -16.11
CA SER A 176 -0.37 5.50 -17.15
C SER A 176 -1.86 5.74 -16.86
N ARG A 177 -2.51 4.83 -16.12
CA ARG A 177 -3.91 5.03 -15.69
C ARG A 177 -4.07 6.22 -14.74
N TRP A 178 -3.03 6.56 -14.00
CA TRP A 178 -3.00 7.70 -13.11
C TRP A 178 -2.94 9.02 -13.88
N GLY A 179 -1.98 9.15 -14.80
CA GLY A 179 -1.80 10.36 -15.59
C GLY A 179 -3.04 10.77 -16.40
N LYS A 180 -3.80 9.78 -16.90
CA LYS A 180 -5.07 10.06 -17.63
C LYS A 180 -6.15 10.67 -16.76
N LYS A 181 -6.26 10.28 -15.49
CA LYS A 181 -7.29 10.82 -14.58
C LYS A 181 -6.94 12.22 -14.08
N LEU A 182 -5.66 12.51 -13.91
CA LEU A 182 -5.20 13.82 -13.47
C LEU A 182 -5.20 14.87 -14.60
N LYS A 183 -5.73 14.55 -15.80
CA LYS A 183 -5.76 15.42 -16.99
C LYS A 183 -4.39 15.99 -17.38
N ARG A 184 -3.30 15.34 -17.00
CA ARG A 184 -1.94 15.83 -17.17
C ARG A 184 -1.34 15.23 -18.43
N ARG A 185 -0.97 16.09 -19.37
CA ARG A 185 -0.38 15.76 -20.67
C ARG A 185 1.14 15.64 -20.63
N ARG A 186 1.79 15.72 -19.47
CA ARG A 186 3.26 15.61 -19.42
C ARG A 186 3.69 14.16 -19.59
N ALA A 187 4.60 13.95 -20.53
CA ALA A 187 5.30 12.70 -20.69
C ALA A 187 6.13 12.42 -19.41
N TRP A 188 6.13 11.19 -18.96
CA TRP A 188 6.97 10.72 -17.88
C TRP A 188 7.90 9.61 -18.40
N MET A 189 9.10 9.56 -17.85
CA MET A 189 10.11 8.56 -18.19
C MET A 189 10.15 7.47 -17.12
N LEU A 190 10.11 6.21 -17.53
CA LEU A 190 10.28 5.07 -16.64
C LEU A 190 11.74 4.61 -16.67
N ILE A 191 12.39 4.64 -15.53
CA ILE A 191 13.75 4.17 -15.31
C ILE A 191 13.66 2.82 -14.61
N ALA A 192 14.30 1.79 -15.14
CA ALA A 192 14.34 0.45 -14.56
C ALA A 192 15.73 -0.16 -14.77
N ASP A 193 16.10 -1.11 -13.92
CA ASP A 193 17.35 -1.83 -14.05
C ASP A 193 17.34 -2.87 -15.19
N ARG A 194 18.51 -3.51 -15.47
CA ARG A 194 18.63 -4.54 -16.51
C ARG A 194 17.78 -5.78 -16.26
N GLY A 195 17.36 -6.05 -15.02
CA GLY A 195 16.47 -7.18 -14.69
C GLY A 195 15.09 -7.08 -15.38
N PHE A 196 14.71 -5.87 -15.78
CA PHE A 196 13.48 -5.61 -16.54
C PHE A 196 13.72 -5.67 -18.07
N ASP A 197 14.97 -5.83 -18.53
CA ASP A 197 15.31 -5.81 -19.95
C ASP A 197 14.76 -7.04 -20.69
N GLY A 198 14.24 -6.78 -21.86
CA GLY A 198 13.75 -7.77 -22.80
C GLY A 198 13.72 -7.16 -24.19
N GLU A 199 14.83 -7.32 -24.95
CA GLU A 199 15.07 -6.69 -26.26
C GLU A 199 13.85 -6.62 -27.19
N LYS A 200 13.03 -7.66 -27.24
CA LYS A 200 11.81 -7.72 -28.07
C LYS A 200 10.67 -6.81 -27.59
N ARG A 201 10.72 -6.32 -26.36
CA ARG A 201 9.65 -5.50 -25.76
C ARG A 201 9.97 -4.01 -25.71
N PHE A 202 11.25 -3.63 -25.76
CA PHE A 202 11.68 -2.23 -25.77
C PHE A 202 11.33 -1.50 -27.06
N LYS A 203 11.32 -2.16 -28.22
CA LYS A 203 10.93 -1.53 -29.50
C LYS A 203 9.52 -0.93 -29.51
N LYS A 204 8.63 -1.35 -28.58
CA LYS A 204 7.29 -0.75 -28.41
C LYS A 204 7.22 0.37 -27.36
N VAL A 205 8.28 0.59 -26.58
CA VAL A 205 8.28 1.57 -25.48
C VAL A 205 8.92 2.89 -25.87
N THR A 206 9.87 2.87 -26.82
CA THR A 206 10.62 4.04 -27.29
C THR A 206 9.83 4.95 -28.25
N LEU A 207 8.68 4.53 -28.75
CA LEU A 207 7.88 5.27 -29.75
C LEU A 207 6.76 6.15 -29.18
N SER A 208 6.82 6.54 -27.90
CA SER A 208 5.93 7.57 -27.35
C SER A 208 6.69 8.77 -26.80
N LEU A 209 7.89 9.02 -27.35
CA LEU A 209 8.64 10.26 -27.21
C LEU A 209 8.48 11.05 -28.51
N LEU A 210 7.37 11.79 -28.63
CA LEU A 210 7.20 13.01 -29.44
C LEU A 210 5.89 13.66 -29.01
#